data_22f1403a67d024cdea8f2336219cd975
#
_entry.id   22f1403a67d024cdea8f2336219cd975
#
_cell.length_a   1.000
_cell.length_b   1.000
_cell.length_c   1.000
_cell.angle_alpha   90.00
_cell.angle_beta   90.00
_cell.angle_gamma   90.00
#
_symmetry.space_group_name_H-M   'P 1'
#
loop_
_entity.id
_entity.type
_entity.pdbx_description
1 polymer ?
#
loop_
_entity_poly.entity_id
_entity_poly.type
_entity_poly.pdbx_seq_one_letter_code
_entity_poly.pdbx_strand_id
1 'polypeptide(L)'
;MVSNKGWSTLFILLVIISLASGCKGERKSIEDRCDYDGVKIEPIYAVYFTLQEGTEKKFCSIVCASLSFQQLKESIKEVKVVDEVSGNKIYASQAFFVESEMINVPHVKNRIHVFGHKEAALKHLQKFKGRWIENPFQ
;
A
#
# COMPACT_ATOMS: atom_id res chain seq x y z
N MET A 1 -68.84 -13.93 32.39
CA MET A 1 -67.59 -13.29 32.84
C MET A 1 -66.44 -13.94 32.07
N VAL A 2 -66.04 -13.37 30.93
CA VAL A 2 -64.99 -13.92 30.09
C VAL A 2 -63.79 -12.98 30.25
N SER A 3 -62.69 -13.53 30.80
CA SER A 3 -61.46 -12.82 31.12
C SER A 3 -60.61 -12.62 29.85
N ASN A 4 -60.53 -11.36 29.37
CA ASN A 4 -59.63 -10.92 28.32
C ASN A 4 -58.22 -10.73 28.86
N LYS A 5 -57.40 -11.79 28.94
CA LYS A 5 -55.99 -11.73 29.36
C LYS A 5 -55.02 -12.34 28.34
N GLY A 6 -55.29 -12.28 27.05
CA GLY A 6 -54.45 -12.93 26.03
C GLY A 6 -53.80 -12.04 24.99
N TRP A 7 -54.13 -10.74 24.93
CA TRP A 7 -53.75 -9.91 23.78
C TRP A 7 -52.61 -8.92 24.02
N SER A 8 -52.19 -8.75 25.26
CA SER A 8 -51.16 -7.78 25.61
C SER A 8 -49.73 -8.30 25.47
N THR A 9 -49.55 -9.63 25.50
CA THR A 9 -48.20 -10.25 25.41
C THR A 9 -47.72 -10.45 23.95
N LEU A 10 -48.64 -10.50 22.99
CA LEU A 10 -48.26 -10.68 21.55
C LEU A 10 -47.74 -9.40 20.91
N PHE A 11 -48.21 -8.22 21.40
CA PHE A 11 -47.76 -6.92 20.86
C PHE A 11 -46.35 -6.52 21.34
N ILE A 12 -45.90 -6.99 22.46
CA ILE A 12 -44.58 -6.65 23.01
C ILE A 12 -43.47 -7.45 22.29
N LEU A 13 -43.77 -8.65 21.78
CA LEU A 13 -42.79 -9.46 21.05
C LEU A 13 -42.50 -8.95 19.63
N LEU A 14 -43.42 -8.20 19.01
CA LEU A 14 -43.30 -7.67 17.66
C LEU A 14 -42.46 -6.37 17.57
N VAL A 15 -42.29 -5.66 18.69
CA VAL A 15 -41.53 -4.40 18.75
C VAL A 15 -40.02 -4.63 18.93
N ILE A 16 -39.61 -5.78 19.42
CA ILE A 16 -38.18 -6.06 19.71
C ILE A 16 -37.41 -6.49 18.46
N ILE A 17 -38.08 -6.94 17.38
CA ILE A 17 -37.45 -7.42 16.15
C ILE A 17 -37.02 -6.30 15.20
N SER A 18 -37.47 -5.07 15.40
CA SER A 18 -37.23 -3.94 14.50
C SER A 18 -35.94 -3.13 14.77
N LEU A 19 -35.14 -3.47 15.78
CA LEU A 19 -33.93 -2.71 16.18
C LEU A 19 -32.61 -3.37 15.77
N ALA A 20 -32.66 -4.44 14.99
CA ALA A 20 -31.45 -5.06 14.42
C ALA A 20 -31.18 -4.56 12.98
N SER A 21 -31.45 -3.30 12.69
CA SER A 21 -30.89 -2.61 11.53
C SER A 21 -29.41 -2.33 11.84
N GLY A 22 -28.59 -3.36 11.63
CA GLY A 22 -27.14 -3.23 11.73
C GLY A 22 -26.67 -2.07 10.87
N CYS A 23 -26.10 -1.05 11.49
CA CYS A 23 -25.23 -0.11 10.84
C CYS A 23 -24.14 -0.92 10.14
N LYS A 24 -24.27 -1.16 8.84
CA LYS A 24 -23.17 -1.42 7.95
C LYS A 24 -22.34 -0.15 7.94
N GLY A 25 -21.46 0.00 8.92
CA GLY A 25 -20.40 0.98 8.86
C GLY A 25 -19.63 0.68 7.59
N GLU A 26 -19.76 1.52 6.58
CA GLU A 26 -18.78 1.59 5.50
C GLU A 26 -17.43 1.66 6.17
N ARG A 27 -16.63 0.59 6.07
CA ARG A 27 -15.22 0.67 6.39
C ARG A 27 -14.62 1.63 5.39
N LYS A 28 -14.51 2.89 5.80
CA LYS A 28 -13.71 3.89 5.12
C LYS A 28 -12.36 3.24 4.94
N SER A 29 -11.98 2.92 3.71
CA SER A 29 -10.68 2.34 3.41
C SER A 29 -9.66 3.28 4.03
N ILE A 30 -8.89 2.79 5.00
CA ILE A 30 -7.78 3.55 5.56
C ILE A 30 -6.83 3.71 4.38
N GLU A 31 -6.73 4.92 3.83
CA GLU A 31 -5.80 5.20 2.75
C GLU A 31 -4.39 4.88 3.28
N ASP A 32 -3.69 4.01 2.57
CA ASP A 32 -2.29 3.71 2.88
C ASP A 32 -1.47 4.99 2.68
N ARG A 33 -0.79 5.41 3.76
CA ARG A 33 0.05 6.60 3.77
C ARG A 33 1.50 6.22 4.01
N CYS A 34 2.36 7.00 3.40
CA CYS A 34 3.80 6.84 3.50
C CYS A 34 4.28 7.09 4.94
N ASP A 35 5.04 6.16 5.49
CA ASP A 35 5.61 6.27 6.86
C ASP A 35 6.68 7.37 6.98
N TYR A 36 7.17 7.90 5.85
CA TYR A 36 8.18 8.95 5.85
C TYR A 36 7.56 10.36 5.82
N ASP A 37 6.63 10.62 4.90
CA ASP A 37 6.11 11.97 4.62
C ASP A 37 4.58 12.09 4.69
N GLY A 38 3.87 10.98 4.98
CA GLY A 38 2.41 10.97 5.11
C GLY A 38 1.64 11.08 3.79
N VAL A 39 2.32 11.12 2.64
CA VAL A 39 1.69 11.18 1.32
C VAL A 39 0.93 9.87 1.04
N LYS A 40 -0.20 9.97 0.34
CA LYS A 40 -0.95 8.80 -0.12
C LYS A 40 -0.07 7.92 -1.00
N ILE A 41 -0.11 6.62 -0.74
CA ILE A 41 0.64 5.63 -1.51
C ILE A 41 -0.16 5.22 -2.74
N GLU A 42 0.44 5.38 -3.91
CA GLU A 42 -0.02 4.73 -5.13
C GLU A 42 0.58 3.30 -5.17
N PRO A 43 -0.26 2.24 -5.16
CA PRO A 43 0.22 0.86 -4.94
C PRO A 43 1.35 0.42 -5.88
N ILE A 44 1.35 0.91 -7.12
CA ILE A 44 2.35 0.54 -8.14
C ILE A 44 3.75 1.08 -7.83
N TYR A 45 3.87 2.13 -6.99
CA TYR A 45 5.14 2.75 -6.61
C TYR A 45 5.52 2.47 -5.16
N ALA A 46 4.73 1.65 -4.48
CA ALA A 46 4.93 1.35 -3.07
C ALA A 46 6.23 0.57 -2.81
N VAL A 47 6.86 0.89 -1.68
CA VAL A 47 8.00 0.15 -1.14
C VAL A 47 7.65 -0.33 0.26
N TYR A 48 8.05 -1.54 0.60
CA TYR A 48 7.73 -2.19 1.87
C TYR A 48 9.01 -2.64 2.56
N PHE A 49 9.17 -2.25 3.82
CA PHE A 49 10.19 -2.80 4.70
C PHE A 49 9.52 -3.71 5.72
N THR A 50 10.01 -4.93 5.83
CA THR A 50 9.70 -5.78 6.98
C THR A 50 10.84 -5.65 7.98
N LEU A 51 10.54 -5.21 9.19
CA LEU A 51 11.54 -5.08 10.26
C LEU A 51 11.79 -6.42 10.95
N GLN A 52 12.87 -6.53 11.72
CA GLN A 52 13.27 -7.75 12.41
C GLN A 52 12.18 -8.24 13.39
N GLU A 53 11.47 -7.33 14.05
CA GLU A 53 10.35 -7.63 14.95
C GLU A 53 9.03 -7.98 14.21
N GLY A 54 9.02 -7.96 12.86
CA GLY A 54 7.87 -8.30 12.03
C GLY A 54 6.96 -7.14 11.65
N THR A 55 7.22 -5.92 12.12
CA THR A 55 6.47 -4.72 11.70
C THR A 55 6.72 -4.41 10.22
N GLU A 56 5.68 -4.08 9.47
CA GLU A 56 5.79 -3.60 8.09
C GLU A 56 5.72 -2.06 8.07
N LYS A 57 6.65 -1.45 7.35
CA LYS A 57 6.61 -0.03 6.99
C LYS A 57 6.40 0.13 5.49
N LYS A 58 5.66 1.18 5.11
CA LYS A 58 5.25 1.43 3.72
C LYS A 58 5.68 2.82 3.29
N PHE A 59 6.17 2.93 2.06
CA PHE A 59 6.64 4.20 1.50
C PHE A 59 6.02 4.44 0.14
N CYS A 60 5.78 5.71 -0.19
CA CYS A 60 5.14 6.11 -1.44
C CYS A 60 6.08 6.10 -2.64
N SER A 61 7.38 5.94 -2.42
CA SER A 61 8.40 5.97 -3.48
C SER A 61 9.72 5.40 -3.03
N ILE A 62 10.58 5.09 -4.00
CA ILE A 62 11.97 4.67 -3.77
C ILE A 62 12.75 5.74 -2.98
N VAL A 63 12.52 7.03 -3.25
CA VAL A 63 13.24 8.12 -2.55
C VAL A 63 12.88 8.15 -1.06
N CYS A 64 11.58 8.14 -0.71
CA CYS A 64 11.16 8.12 0.70
C CYS A 64 11.69 6.88 1.43
N ALA A 65 11.64 5.72 0.76
CA ALA A 65 12.17 4.47 1.29
C ALA A 65 13.69 4.53 1.50
N SER A 66 14.46 5.04 0.52
CA SER A 66 15.92 5.13 0.63
C SER A 66 16.38 6.07 1.75
N LEU A 67 15.68 7.19 1.96
CA LEU A 67 15.94 8.09 3.09
C LEU A 67 15.69 7.39 4.44
N SER A 68 14.60 6.62 4.53
CA SER A 68 14.30 5.83 5.73
C SER A 68 15.26 4.65 5.91
N PHE A 69 15.74 4.05 4.82
CA PHE A 69 16.68 2.95 4.85
C PHE A 69 17.97 3.31 5.57
N GLN A 70 18.49 4.51 5.33
CA GLN A 70 19.72 4.98 6.00
C GLN A 70 19.58 5.01 7.54
N GLN A 71 18.37 5.25 8.04
CA GLN A 71 18.09 5.34 9.48
C GLN A 71 17.75 3.97 10.10
N LEU A 72 17.16 3.07 9.33
CA LEU A 72 16.58 1.82 9.81
C LEU A 72 17.39 0.58 9.42
N LYS A 73 18.49 0.73 8.70
CA LYS A 73 19.25 -0.35 8.04
C LYS A 73 19.44 -1.60 8.91
N GLU A 74 19.87 -1.41 10.15
CA GLU A 74 20.14 -2.51 11.09
C GLU A 74 18.86 -3.25 11.55
N SER A 75 17.71 -2.61 11.44
CA SER A 75 16.42 -3.16 11.85
C SER A 75 15.65 -3.81 10.71
N ILE A 76 16.11 -3.66 9.46
CA ILE A 76 15.41 -4.17 8.28
C ILE A 76 15.78 -5.63 8.04
N LYS A 77 14.76 -6.47 7.96
CA LYS A 77 14.87 -7.88 7.59
C LYS A 77 14.74 -8.08 6.09
N GLU A 78 13.83 -7.33 5.46
CA GLU A 78 13.46 -7.54 4.06
C GLU A 78 12.98 -6.22 3.43
N VAL A 79 13.35 -6.00 2.17
CA VAL A 79 12.83 -4.90 1.35
C VAL A 79 12.14 -5.47 0.13
N LYS A 80 10.87 -5.10 -0.06
CA LYS A 80 10.09 -5.39 -1.27
C LYS A 80 9.69 -4.10 -1.98
N VAL A 81 9.69 -4.17 -3.30
CA VAL A 81 9.25 -3.12 -4.21
C VAL A 81 8.16 -3.68 -5.13
N VAL A 82 7.45 -2.82 -5.82
CA VAL A 82 6.44 -3.24 -6.79
C VAL A 82 6.99 -3.14 -8.20
N ASP A 83 6.90 -4.21 -8.97
CA ASP A 83 7.20 -4.19 -10.41
C ASP A 83 6.12 -3.40 -11.15
N GLU A 84 6.49 -2.31 -11.79
CA GLU A 84 5.56 -1.38 -12.45
C GLU A 84 4.84 -1.99 -13.67
N VAL A 85 5.30 -3.12 -14.18
CA VAL A 85 4.63 -3.82 -15.30
C VAL A 85 3.55 -4.77 -14.81
N SER A 86 3.86 -5.59 -13.82
CA SER A 86 2.95 -6.64 -13.33
C SER A 86 2.13 -6.23 -12.12
N GLY A 87 2.54 -5.21 -11.38
CA GLY A 87 1.96 -4.83 -10.09
C GLY A 87 2.32 -5.79 -8.94
N ASN A 88 3.20 -6.76 -9.17
CA ASN A 88 3.60 -7.73 -8.16
C ASN A 88 4.68 -7.17 -7.22
N LYS A 89 4.60 -7.55 -5.94
CA LYS A 89 5.69 -7.31 -4.99
C LYS A 89 6.85 -8.26 -5.29
N ILE A 90 8.04 -7.71 -5.42
CA ILE A 90 9.29 -8.44 -5.65
C ILE A 90 10.35 -8.00 -4.64
N TYR A 91 11.35 -8.82 -4.39
CA TYR A 91 12.49 -8.42 -3.57
C TYR A 91 13.30 -7.33 -4.26
N ALA A 92 13.68 -6.30 -3.51
CA ALA A 92 14.49 -5.20 -4.05
C ALA A 92 15.84 -5.67 -4.60
N SER A 93 16.40 -6.76 -4.04
CA SER A 93 17.64 -7.39 -4.53
C SER A 93 17.51 -8.03 -5.92
N GLN A 94 16.28 -8.27 -6.39
CA GLN A 94 15.98 -8.87 -7.71
C GLN A 94 15.42 -7.84 -8.69
N ALA A 95 15.20 -6.60 -8.26
CA ALA A 95 14.61 -5.54 -9.05
C ALA A 95 15.67 -4.77 -9.85
N PHE A 96 15.20 -4.17 -10.94
CA PHE A 96 15.96 -3.26 -11.79
C PHE A 96 15.44 -1.83 -11.59
N PHE A 97 16.34 -0.93 -11.22
CA PHE A 97 16.03 0.47 -10.93
C PHE A 97 16.53 1.36 -12.07
N VAL A 98 15.68 2.27 -12.52
CA VAL A 98 16.03 3.26 -13.52
C VAL A 98 15.56 4.64 -13.10
N GLU A 99 16.34 5.65 -13.40
CA GLU A 99 15.93 7.05 -13.28
C GLU A 99 15.54 7.56 -14.67
N SER A 100 14.25 7.89 -14.85
CA SER A 100 13.75 8.41 -16.13
C SER A 100 14.05 9.90 -16.27
N GLU A 101 14.32 10.37 -17.49
CA GLU A 101 14.41 11.80 -17.79
C GLU A 101 13.04 12.45 -18.00
N MET A 102 12.06 11.70 -18.46
CA MET A 102 10.78 12.21 -18.96
C MET A 102 9.59 11.93 -18.06
N ILE A 103 9.63 10.84 -17.29
CA ILE A 103 8.48 10.38 -16.51
C ILE A 103 8.75 10.52 -15.02
N ASN A 104 7.86 11.26 -14.36
CA ASN A 104 7.85 11.37 -12.89
C ASN A 104 6.97 10.29 -12.27
N VAL A 105 7.35 9.82 -11.09
CA VAL A 105 6.45 9.06 -10.22
C VAL A 105 5.35 10.02 -9.73
N PRO A 106 4.06 9.68 -9.89
CA PRO A 106 2.96 10.55 -9.48
C PRO A 106 3.04 10.95 -8.01
N HIS A 107 2.61 12.16 -7.70
CA HIS A 107 2.53 12.75 -6.36
C HIS A 107 3.85 12.92 -5.61
N VAL A 108 4.97 12.47 -6.17
CA VAL A 108 6.30 12.61 -5.60
C VAL A 108 7.26 13.22 -6.62
N LYS A 109 8.18 14.07 -6.16
CA LYS A 109 9.14 14.76 -7.04
C LYS A 109 10.35 13.87 -7.33
N ASN A 110 10.13 12.68 -7.86
CA ASN A 110 11.21 11.80 -8.27
C ASN A 110 10.85 11.05 -9.56
N ARG A 111 11.84 10.41 -10.17
CA ARG A 111 11.75 9.74 -11.47
C ARG A 111 12.32 8.32 -11.41
N ILE A 112 12.40 7.73 -10.23
CA ILE A 112 12.94 6.39 -10.05
C ILE A 112 11.81 5.38 -10.24
N HIS A 113 11.98 4.51 -11.22
CA HIS A 113 11.05 3.47 -11.62
C HIS A 113 11.65 2.09 -11.38
N VAL A 114 10.79 1.09 -11.13
CA VAL A 114 11.18 -0.25 -10.71
C VAL A 114 10.58 -1.31 -11.63
N PHE A 115 11.41 -2.25 -12.04
CA PHE A 115 11.03 -3.34 -12.93
C PHE A 115 11.54 -4.69 -12.42
N GLY A 116 10.70 -5.71 -12.56
CA GLY A 116 11.06 -7.09 -12.23
C GLY A 116 11.94 -7.76 -13.31
N HIS A 117 11.93 -7.21 -14.53
CA HIS A 117 12.67 -7.76 -15.66
C HIS A 117 13.53 -6.70 -16.34
N LYS A 118 14.77 -7.07 -16.66
CA LYS A 118 15.74 -6.18 -17.32
C LYS A 118 15.22 -5.62 -18.65
N GLU A 119 14.52 -6.45 -19.41
CA GLU A 119 13.94 -6.08 -20.71
C GLU A 119 12.89 -4.97 -20.58
N ALA A 120 12.09 -4.99 -19.50
CA ALA A 120 11.09 -3.96 -19.22
C ALA A 120 11.77 -2.63 -18.86
N ALA A 121 12.80 -2.68 -18.04
CA ALA A 121 13.63 -1.51 -17.70
C ALA A 121 14.31 -0.92 -18.94
N LEU A 122 14.87 -1.75 -19.82
CA LEU A 122 15.47 -1.32 -21.10
C LEU A 122 14.44 -0.65 -22.00
N LYS A 123 13.24 -1.22 -22.15
CA LYS A 123 12.15 -0.59 -22.94
C LYS A 123 11.77 0.78 -22.37
N HIS A 124 11.72 0.90 -21.04
CA HIS A 124 11.45 2.19 -20.40
C HIS A 124 12.52 3.22 -20.75
N LEU A 125 13.81 2.88 -20.61
CA LEU A 125 14.92 3.77 -20.94
C LEU A 125 14.96 4.15 -22.43
N GLN A 126 14.66 3.23 -23.33
CA GLN A 126 14.55 3.52 -24.77
C GLN A 126 13.45 4.53 -25.08
N LYS A 127 12.29 4.39 -24.42
CA LYS A 127 11.11 5.23 -24.66
C LYS A 127 11.19 6.59 -23.96
N PHE A 128 11.64 6.61 -22.70
CA PHE A 128 11.57 7.78 -21.84
C PHE A 128 12.93 8.36 -21.48
N LYS A 129 14.00 7.78 -22.01
CA LYS A 129 15.38 8.13 -21.70
C LYS A 129 15.70 7.98 -20.20
N GLY A 130 16.93 8.24 -19.84
CA GLY A 130 17.37 8.16 -18.45
C GLY A 130 18.58 7.24 -18.28
N ARG A 131 18.76 6.74 -17.08
CA ARG A 131 19.91 5.91 -16.71
C ARG A 131 19.54 4.79 -15.76
N TRP A 132 20.37 3.76 -15.76
CA TRP A 132 20.37 2.76 -14.69
C TRP A 132 20.84 3.39 -13.38
N ILE A 133 20.26 2.96 -12.30
CA ILE A 133 20.77 3.27 -10.97
C ILE A 133 21.00 1.97 -10.20
N GLU A 134 21.94 2.02 -9.27
CA GLU A 134 22.18 0.92 -8.34
C GLU A 134 21.00 0.74 -7.39
N ASN A 135 20.88 -0.46 -6.82
CA ASN A 135 19.86 -0.73 -5.81
C ASN A 135 20.08 0.19 -4.58
N PRO A 136 19.16 1.08 -4.24
CA PRO A 136 19.33 2.05 -3.15
C PRO A 136 19.25 1.43 -1.75
N PHE A 137 19.03 0.12 -1.65
CA PHE A 137 18.87 -0.63 -0.40
C PHE A 137 20.03 -1.61 -0.14
N GLN A 138 21.22 -1.25 -0.53
CA GLN A 138 22.46 -2.02 -0.30
C GLN A 138 23.46 -1.27 0.58
#